data_92531ee2b8d3f43863d428e7cd551cb8
#
_entry.id   92531ee2b8d3f43863d428e7cd551cb8
#
_cell.length_a   1.000
_cell.length_b   1.000
_cell.length_c   1.000
_cell.angle_alpha   90.00
_cell.angle_beta   90.00
_cell.angle_gamma   90.00
#
_symmetry.space_group_name_H-M   'P 1'
#
loop_
_entity.id
_entity.type
_entity.pdbx_description
1 polymer ?
#
loop_
_entity_poly.entity_id
_entity_poly.type
_entity_poly.pdbx_seq_one_letter_code
_entity_poly.pdbx_strand_id
1 'polypeptide(L)'
;MGARHICDFLVTDIDGVQTLMDAHDRHDGPDQKELTAAAASINLRYSRWDHTAVHSGFRLRNSKDLIRYANYETTLGDRVRLLAALDEHGTLTVSECLSAFQETKPIAALASMILRGFIEIDLDEALIGPESMVRRIAC
;
A
#
# COMPACT_ATOMS: atom_id res chain seq x y z
N MET A 1 -37.60 -8.73 -3.11
CA MET A 1 -36.33 -9.47 -2.98
C MET A 1 -35.18 -8.58 -3.42
N GLY A 2 -34.20 -8.40 -2.57
CA GLY A 2 -33.02 -7.59 -2.88
C GLY A 2 -32.06 -8.30 -3.86
N ALA A 3 -31.38 -7.53 -4.69
CA ALA A 3 -30.30 -8.04 -5.52
C ALA A 3 -29.13 -8.53 -4.62
N ARG A 4 -28.50 -9.64 -5.03
CA ARG A 4 -27.32 -10.17 -4.34
C ARG A 4 -26.07 -9.58 -4.99
N HIS A 5 -25.21 -8.97 -4.17
CA HIS A 5 -23.94 -8.41 -4.62
C HIS A 5 -22.79 -8.96 -3.79
N ILE A 6 -21.71 -9.34 -4.45
CA ILE A 6 -20.48 -9.79 -3.80
C ILE A 6 -19.40 -8.74 -4.10
N CYS A 7 -18.89 -8.09 -3.04
CA CYS A 7 -17.79 -7.15 -3.17
C CYS A 7 -16.47 -7.88 -3.47
N ASP A 8 -15.56 -7.19 -4.15
CA ASP A 8 -14.26 -7.75 -4.52
C ASP A 8 -13.33 -7.91 -3.32
N PHE A 9 -13.35 -6.94 -2.38
CA PHE A 9 -12.46 -6.92 -1.24
C PHE A 9 -13.17 -6.49 0.04
N LEU A 10 -12.70 -7.01 1.16
CA LEU A 10 -12.92 -6.45 2.49
C LEU A 10 -11.57 -5.92 2.98
N VAL A 11 -11.48 -4.63 3.18
CA VAL A 11 -10.25 -3.96 3.62
C VAL A 11 -10.39 -3.53 5.07
N THR A 12 -9.45 -3.91 5.91
CA THR A 12 -9.36 -3.45 7.29
C THR A 12 -8.15 -2.53 7.42
N ASP A 13 -8.38 -1.28 7.82
CA ASP A 13 -7.29 -0.33 8.03
C ASP A 13 -6.59 -0.51 9.38
N ILE A 14 -5.57 0.31 9.63
CA ILE A 14 -4.77 0.24 10.85
C ILE A 14 -5.60 0.53 12.12
N ASP A 15 -6.68 1.30 11.99
CA ASP A 15 -7.58 1.63 13.09
C ASP A 15 -8.69 0.59 13.29
N GLY A 16 -8.68 -0.47 12.49
CA GLY A 16 -9.67 -1.53 12.53
C GLY A 16 -10.97 -1.21 11.76
N VAL A 17 -11.03 -0.11 11.05
CA VAL A 17 -12.19 0.25 10.23
C VAL A 17 -12.25 -0.65 9.00
N GLN A 18 -13.41 -1.27 8.79
CA GLN A 18 -13.63 -2.18 7.68
C GLN A 18 -14.42 -1.53 6.56
N THR A 19 -13.93 -1.68 5.34
CA THR A 19 -14.54 -1.15 4.12
C THR A 19 -14.70 -2.27 3.10
N LEU A 20 -15.92 -2.44 2.62
CA LEU A 20 -16.19 -3.28 1.44
C LEU A 20 -15.83 -2.48 0.18
N MET A 21 -15.06 -3.07 -0.70
CA MET A 21 -14.56 -2.40 -1.89
C MET A 21 -14.86 -3.17 -3.17
N ASP A 22 -15.28 -2.44 -4.17
CA ASP A 22 -15.32 -2.88 -5.56
C ASP A 22 -14.30 -2.11 -6.39
N ALA A 23 -13.57 -2.80 -7.23
CA ALA A 23 -12.44 -2.24 -7.99
C ALA A 23 -12.63 -2.35 -9.50
N HIS A 24 -13.84 -2.21 -10.00
CA HIS A 24 -14.11 -2.22 -11.43
C HIS A 24 -15.37 -1.44 -11.81
N ASP A 25 -15.41 -1.01 -13.07
CA ASP A 25 -16.57 -0.39 -13.68
C ASP A 25 -17.62 -1.46 -13.96
N ARG A 26 -18.60 -1.59 -13.08
CA ARG A 26 -19.81 -2.35 -13.37
C ARG A 26 -20.93 -1.38 -13.71
N HIS A 27 -21.45 -1.52 -14.92
CA HIS A 27 -22.67 -0.83 -15.33
C HIS A 27 -23.91 -1.58 -14.89
N ASP A 28 -23.77 -2.86 -14.57
CA ASP A 28 -24.84 -3.76 -14.14
C ASP A 28 -24.71 -4.05 -12.65
N GLY A 29 -25.75 -3.76 -11.90
CA GLY A 29 -25.78 -4.08 -10.47
C GLY A 29 -26.36 -2.96 -9.60
N PRO A 30 -26.38 -3.15 -8.28
CA PRO A 30 -26.90 -2.15 -7.34
C PRO A 30 -26.15 -0.82 -7.44
N ASP A 31 -26.88 0.27 -7.27
CA ASP A 31 -26.30 1.61 -7.21
C ASP A 31 -25.36 1.75 -6.01
N GLN A 32 -24.35 2.62 -6.15
CA GLN A 32 -23.39 2.92 -5.08
C GLN A 32 -24.09 3.37 -3.79
N LYS A 33 -25.18 4.15 -3.89
CA LYS A 33 -25.98 4.56 -2.73
C LYS A 33 -26.62 3.38 -2.01
N GLU A 34 -27.15 2.43 -2.77
CA GLU A 34 -27.76 1.21 -2.21
C GLU A 34 -26.72 0.35 -1.50
N LEU A 35 -25.54 0.18 -2.09
CA LEU A 35 -24.44 -0.58 -1.50
C LEU A 35 -23.90 0.10 -0.26
N THR A 36 -23.78 1.43 -0.27
CA THR A 36 -23.35 2.21 0.91
C THR A 36 -24.33 2.03 2.07
N ALA A 37 -25.64 2.11 1.80
CA ALA A 37 -26.66 1.92 2.81
C ALA A 37 -26.68 0.49 3.35
N ALA A 38 -26.56 -0.51 2.48
CA ALA A 38 -26.50 -1.91 2.88
C ALA A 38 -25.26 -2.20 3.76
N ALA A 39 -24.09 -1.67 3.41
CA ALA A 39 -22.88 -1.81 4.21
C ALA A 39 -23.04 -1.15 5.58
N ALA A 40 -23.61 0.06 5.63
CA ALA A 40 -23.87 0.76 6.88
C ALA A 40 -24.77 -0.02 7.83
N SER A 41 -25.74 -0.79 7.29
CA SER A 41 -26.64 -1.62 8.09
C SER A 41 -25.94 -2.73 8.86
N ILE A 42 -24.72 -3.11 8.44
CA ILE A 42 -23.87 -4.11 9.13
C ILE A 42 -22.60 -3.49 9.67
N ASN A 43 -22.59 -2.19 9.91
CA ASN A 43 -21.47 -1.42 10.46
C ASN A 43 -20.19 -1.46 9.59
N LEU A 44 -20.35 -1.54 8.29
CA LEU A 44 -19.25 -1.48 7.34
C LEU A 44 -19.35 -0.22 6.48
N ARG A 45 -18.22 0.21 5.93
CA ARG A 45 -18.16 1.24 4.89
C ARG A 45 -18.18 0.56 3.52
N TYR A 46 -18.55 1.33 2.50
CA TYR A 46 -18.48 0.91 1.12
C TYR A 46 -17.74 1.92 0.28
N SER A 47 -16.86 1.46 -0.59
CA SER A 47 -16.12 2.28 -1.54
C SER A 47 -16.05 1.60 -2.90
N ARG A 48 -16.21 2.37 -3.96
CA ARG A 48 -16.06 1.91 -5.34
C ARG A 48 -14.90 2.63 -6.00
N TRP A 49 -13.98 1.85 -6.55
CA TRP A 49 -12.83 2.34 -7.30
C TRP A 49 -13.05 2.02 -8.77
N ASP A 50 -13.47 3.02 -9.54
CA ASP A 50 -13.62 2.91 -10.99
C ASP A 50 -12.25 2.96 -11.70
N HIS A 51 -12.27 2.84 -13.01
CA HIS A 51 -11.05 2.90 -13.82
C HIS A 51 -10.27 4.20 -13.58
N THR A 52 -10.96 5.33 -13.52
CA THR A 52 -10.34 6.64 -13.28
C THR A 52 -9.68 6.71 -11.91
N ALA A 53 -10.36 6.26 -10.86
CA ALA A 53 -9.81 6.25 -9.50
C ALA A 53 -8.58 5.34 -9.37
N VAL A 54 -8.64 4.15 -9.98
CA VAL A 54 -7.53 3.17 -9.94
C VAL A 54 -6.30 3.68 -10.72
N HIS A 55 -6.51 4.33 -11.87
CA HIS A 55 -5.43 4.77 -12.76
C HIS A 55 -5.01 6.24 -12.54
N SER A 56 -5.64 6.95 -11.61
CA SER A 56 -5.23 8.32 -11.29
C SER A 56 -3.94 8.34 -10.46
N GLY A 57 -3.08 9.32 -10.73
CA GLY A 57 -1.83 9.50 -10.00
C GLY A 57 -0.82 8.38 -10.26
N PHE A 58 0.05 8.15 -9.28
CA PHE A 58 1.22 7.27 -9.41
C PHE A 58 1.11 5.96 -8.63
N ARG A 59 0.09 5.81 -7.79
CA ARG A 59 -0.04 4.66 -6.86
C ARG A 59 0.01 3.31 -7.57
N LEU A 60 -0.77 3.15 -8.64
CA LEU A 60 -0.84 1.86 -9.34
C LEU A 60 0.52 1.45 -9.91
N ARG A 61 1.21 2.38 -10.56
CA ARG A 61 2.53 2.12 -11.13
C ARG A 61 3.57 1.82 -10.06
N ASN A 62 3.61 2.63 -9.01
CA ASN A 62 4.50 2.40 -7.88
C ASN A 62 4.23 1.05 -7.21
N SER A 63 2.96 0.71 -7.00
CA SER A 63 2.57 -0.57 -6.41
C SER A 63 2.97 -1.75 -7.28
N LYS A 64 2.81 -1.66 -8.59
CA LYS A 64 3.26 -2.70 -9.53
C LYS A 64 4.77 -2.89 -9.50
N ASP A 65 5.53 -1.82 -9.39
CA ASP A 65 6.99 -1.87 -9.30
C ASP A 65 7.44 -2.53 -7.99
N LEU A 66 6.80 -2.20 -6.87
CA LEU A 66 7.11 -2.80 -5.57
C LEU A 66 6.76 -4.28 -5.51
N ILE A 67 5.60 -4.68 -6.02
CA ILE A 67 5.07 -6.04 -5.87
C ILE A 67 5.93 -7.09 -6.58
N ARG A 68 6.78 -6.69 -7.53
CA ARG A 68 7.77 -7.57 -8.16
C ARG A 68 8.70 -8.21 -7.13
N TYR A 69 8.90 -7.56 -6.01
CA TYR A 69 9.80 -7.99 -4.94
C TYR A 69 9.06 -8.58 -3.72
N ALA A 70 7.79 -8.92 -3.88
CA ALA A 70 6.94 -9.40 -2.77
C ALA A 70 7.51 -10.65 -2.07
N ASN A 71 8.17 -11.52 -2.83
CA ASN A 71 8.77 -12.76 -2.31
C ASN A 71 10.25 -12.62 -1.94
N TYR A 72 10.83 -11.43 -2.08
CA TYR A 72 12.21 -11.20 -1.71
C TYR A 72 12.36 -11.08 -0.19
N GLU A 73 13.33 -11.73 0.38
CA GLU A 73 13.59 -11.68 1.82
C GLU A 73 14.86 -10.88 2.12
N THR A 74 14.72 -9.96 3.06
CA THR A 74 15.83 -9.14 3.57
C THR A 74 16.40 -9.83 4.81
N THR A 75 17.73 -9.88 4.93
CA THR A 75 18.38 -10.41 6.12
C THR A 75 18.07 -9.55 7.35
N LEU A 76 18.13 -10.17 8.52
CA LEU A 76 17.96 -9.44 9.78
C LEU A 76 19.01 -8.34 9.93
N GLY A 77 20.26 -8.60 9.54
CA GLY A 77 21.33 -7.61 9.60
C GLY A 77 21.04 -6.37 8.77
N ASP A 78 20.60 -6.54 7.54
CA ASP A 78 20.24 -5.42 6.67
C ASP A 78 19.02 -4.64 7.19
N ARG A 79 18.01 -5.34 7.71
CA ARG A 79 16.86 -4.68 8.34
C ARG A 79 17.27 -3.82 9.51
N VAL A 80 18.09 -4.35 10.41
CA VAL A 80 18.57 -3.62 11.58
C VAL A 80 19.37 -2.39 11.17
N ARG A 81 20.25 -2.51 10.19
CA ARG A 81 21.05 -1.37 9.69
C ARG A 81 20.18 -0.25 9.15
N LEU A 82 19.20 -0.57 8.30
CA LEU A 82 18.32 0.46 7.75
C LEU A 82 17.42 1.10 8.81
N LEU A 83 16.79 0.28 9.67
CA LEU A 83 15.92 0.80 10.72
C LEU A 83 16.67 1.68 11.71
N ALA A 84 17.90 1.31 12.08
CA ALA A 84 18.76 2.14 12.94
C ALA A 84 19.11 3.48 12.29
N ALA A 85 19.43 3.48 10.99
CA ALA A 85 19.71 4.71 10.26
C ALA A 85 18.47 5.63 10.19
N LEU A 86 17.29 5.06 9.98
CA LEU A 86 16.04 5.82 9.99
C LEU A 86 15.69 6.35 11.39
N ASP A 87 15.96 5.60 12.44
CA ASP A 87 15.77 6.08 13.83
C ASP A 87 16.70 7.25 14.16
N GLU A 88 17.91 7.23 13.63
CA GLU A 88 18.89 8.31 13.84
C GLU A 88 18.55 9.58 13.05
N HIS A 89 18.15 9.44 11.79
CA HIS A 89 17.95 10.57 10.87
C HIS A 89 16.50 10.99 10.68
N GLY A 90 15.53 10.18 11.10
CA GLY A 90 14.11 10.40 10.91
C GLY A 90 13.62 10.01 9.52
N THR A 91 14.14 10.65 8.49
CA THR A 91 13.84 10.35 7.08
C THR A 91 15.14 10.25 6.28
N LEU A 92 15.15 9.36 5.28
CA LEU A 92 16.23 9.21 4.32
C LEU A 92 15.66 9.14 2.92
N THR A 93 16.41 9.58 1.92
CA THR A 93 16.05 9.32 0.52
C THR A 93 16.22 7.84 0.19
N VAL A 94 15.56 7.38 -0.86
CA VAL A 94 15.80 6.02 -1.37
C VAL A 94 17.27 5.77 -1.64
N SER A 95 17.94 6.73 -2.27
CA SER A 95 19.38 6.65 -2.56
C SER A 95 20.23 6.43 -1.31
N GLU A 96 19.94 7.15 -0.23
CA GLU A 96 20.61 6.98 1.06
C GLU A 96 20.30 5.63 1.71
N CYS A 97 19.05 5.16 1.62
CA CYS A 97 18.64 3.86 2.14
C CYS A 97 19.40 2.70 1.49
N LEU A 98 19.71 2.79 0.20
CA LEU A 98 20.37 1.70 -0.52
C LEU A 98 21.75 1.37 0.03
N SER A 99 22.45 2.34 0.62
CA SER A 99 23.76 2.12 1.21
C SER A 99 23.74 1.28 2.50
N ALA A 100 22.61 1.13 3.14
CA ALA A 100 22.46 0.32 4.35
C ALA A 100 22.46 -1.19 4.07
N PHE A 101 22.15 -1.60 2.85
CA PHE A 101 22.08 -3.00 2.46
C PHE A 101 23.46 -3.54 2.05
N GLN A 102 23.99 -4.47 2.83
CA GLN A 102 25.33 -5.07 2.63
C GLN A 102 25.25 -6.55 2.23
N GLU A 103 24.20 -7.23 2.63
CA GLU A 103 24.04 -8.68 2.46
C GLU A 103 23.03 -9.05 1.37
N THR A 104 22.15 -8.12 1.01
CA THR A 104 21.05 -8.35 0.07
C THR A 104 21.11 -7.33 -1.09
N LYS A 105 20.33 -7.60 -2.13
CA LYS A 105 20.20 -6.67 -3.27
C LYS A 105 19.43 -5.41 -2.80
N PRO A 106 20.03 -4.23 -2.85
CA PRO A 106 19.48 -3.04 -2.18
C PRO A 106 18.06 -2.67 -2.62
N ILE A 107 17.79 -2.62 -3.92
CA ILE A 107 16.47 -2.22 -4.44
C ILE A 107 15.40 -3.27 -4.04
N ALA A 108 15.70 -4.55 -4.22
CA ALA A 108 14.79 -5.63 -3.87
C ALA A 108 14.53 -5.68 -2.36
N ALA A 109 15.57 -5.47 -1.56
CA ALA A 109 15.45 -5.45 -0.10
C ALA A 109 14.63 -4.26 0.39
N LEU A 110 14.85 -3.07 -0.16
CA LEU A 110 14.08 -1.88 0.19
C LEU A 110 12.60 -2.05 -0.15
N ALA A 111 12.29 -2.53 -1.36
CA ALA A 111 10.92 -2.79 -1.79
C ALA A 111 10.24 -3.84 -0.89
N SER A 112 10.94 -4.91 -0.54
CA SER A 112 10.44 -5.93 0.38
C SER A 112 10.11 -5.36 1.76
N MET A 113 10.94 -4.47 2.29
CA MET A 113 10.70 -3.83 3.59
C MET A 113 9.50 -2.88 3.55
N ILE A 114 9.27 -2.19 2.44
CA ILE A 114 8.06 -1.37 2.23
C ILE A 114 6.81 -2.27 2.22
N LEU A 115 6.81 -3.34 1.44
CA LEU A 115 5.68 -4.26 1.33
C LEU A 115 5.35 -4.98 2.64
N ARG A 116 6.33 -5.25 3.47
CA ARG A 116 6.17 -5.92 4.77
C ARG A 116 5.80 -4.96 5.90
N GLY A 117 5.70 -3.67 5.63
CA GLY A 117 5.25 -2.67 6.61
C GLY A 117 6.30 -2.26 7.65
N PHE A 118 7.60 -2.43 7.37
CA PHE A 118 8.66 -1.91 8.23
C PHE A 118 8.92 -0.43 8.02
N ILE A 119 8.79 0.00 6.78
CA ILE A 119 9.06 1.36 6.34
C ILE A 119 7.97 1.82 5.38
N GLU A 120 7.83 3.12 5.24
CA GLU A 120 6.84 3.70 4.33
C GLU A 120 7.47 4.71 3.38
N ILE A 121 6.85 4.83 2.21
CA ILE A 121 7.18 5.78 1.17
C ILE A 121 5.86 6.29 0.57
N ASP A 122 5.84 7.55 0.14
CA ASP A 122 4.67 8.09 -0.55
C ASP A 122 4.52 7.44 -1.93
N LEU A 123 3.32 6.91 -2.20
CA LEU A 123 3.01 6.25 -3.46
C LEU A 123 2.21 7.14 -4.42
N ASP A 124 1.70 8.26 -3.95
CA ASP A 124 0.68 9.05 -4.65
C ASP A 124 1.21 10.30 -5.34
N GLU A 125 2.18 10.99 -4.76
CA GLU A 125 2.64 12.29 -5.22
C GLU A 125 3.55 12.22 -6.44
N ALA A 126 4.37 11.17 -6.54
CA ALA A 126 5.33 11.00 -7.62
C ALA A 126 5.70 9.53 -7.83
N LEU A 127 6.35 9.22 -8.96
CA LEU A 127 7.00 7.94 -9.14
C LEU A 127 8.14 7.78 -8.12
N ILE A 128 8.29 6.58 -7.58
CA ILE A 128 9.40 6.26 -6.68
C ILE A 128 10.72 6.42 -7.45
N GLY A 129 11.61 7.23 -6.90
CA GLY A 129 12.92 7.51 -7.47
C GLY A 129 13.96 7.70 -6.37
N PRO A 130 15.22 8.01 -6.76
CA PRO A 130 16.33 8.17 -5.81
C PRO A 130 16.08 9.22 -4.72
N GLU A 131 15.30 10.25 -5.03
CA GLU A 131 15.00 11.38 -4.14
C GLU A 131 13.73 11.17 -3.30
N SER A 132 13.00 10.08 -3.50
CA SER A 132 11.81 9.79 -2.71
C SER A 132 12.18 9.56 -1.25
N MET A 133 11.37 10.12 -0.34
CA MET A 133 11.65 10.05 1.10
C MET A 133 11.09 8.79 1.72
N VAL A 134 11.89 8.16 2.54
CA VAL A 134 11.55 6.94 3.28
C VAL A 134 11.58 7.23 4.77
N ARG A 135 10.63 6.69 5.51
CA ARG A 135 10.60 6.76 6.97
C ARG A 135 10.19 5.43 7.59
N ARG A 136 10.55 5.25 8.84
CA ARG A 136 10.12 4.09 9.62
C ARG A 136 8.65 4.23 10.00
N ILE A 137 7.90 3.13 9.89
CA ILE A 137 6.55 3.08 10.44
C ILE A 137 6.65 2.95 11.96
N ALA A 138 6.04 3.90 12.67
CA ALA A 138 5.97 3.85 14.12
C ALA A 138 5.06 2.69 14.55
N CYS A 139 5.53 1.93 15.52
CA CYS A 139 4.71 0.88 16.15
C CYS A 139 3.76 1.49 17.18
#